data_66e420da3c3f4d54611c1cb8ad8c44b0
#
_entry.id   66e420da3c3f4d54611c1cb8ad8c44b0
#
_cell.length_a   1.000
_cell.length_b   1.000
_cell.length_c   1.000
_cell.angle_alpha   90.00
_cell.angle_beta   90.00
_cell.angle_gamma   90.00
#
_symmetry.space_group_name_H-M   'P 1'
#
loop_
_entity.id
_entity.type
_entity.pdbx_description
1 polymer ?
#
loop_
_entity_poly.entity_id
_entity_poly.type
_entity_poly.pdbx_seq_one_letter_code
_entity_poly.pdbx_strand_id
1 'polypeptide(L)'
;MNSEPRLICLIGAECTGKTTLAQGLAHRMGGLWVPEHLRRFTEQHGRTPNRHEQLSILDEQVRQEAAALAAAHRQPCTWVFCDTAPLLTAIYSDCVLADASLYPQAHSLHARYALTLLLEPDIPWVADGLQRDGISQRATVHALIDRALAEQAWPFVCISGSKEDRLLAAERAVLSVAV
;
A
#
# COMPACT_ATOMS: atom_id res chain seq x y z
N MET A 1 28.63 -5.01 2.38
CA MET A 1 28.11 -3.65 2.19
C MET A 1 26.63 -3.73 2.53
N ASN A 2 26.17 -3.01 3.57
CA ASN A 2 24.73 -2.93 3.83
C ASN A 2 24.12 -2.06 2.73
N SER A 3 23.23 -2.64 1.94
CA SER A 3 22.43 -1.87 0.98
C SER A 3 21.50 -0.91 1.75
N GLU A 4 21.29 0.30 1.22
CA GLU A 4 20.34 1.24 1.83
C GLU A 4 18.93 0.63 1.90
N PRO A 5 18.24 0.77 3.04
CA PRO A 5 16.86 0.31 3.16
C PRO A 5 15.94 0.99 2.15
N ARG A 6 15.02 0.22 1.58
CA ARG A 6 14.09 0.68 0.53
C ARG A 6 12.65 0.41 0.92
N LEU A 7 11.77 1.36 0.55
CA LEU A 7 10.33 1.20 0.70
C LEU A 7 9.77 0.38 -0.46
N ILE A 8 8.98 -0.63 -0.14
CA ILE A 8 8.18 -1.41 -1.09
C ILE A 8 6.71 -1.17 -0.78
N CYS A 9 5.99 -0.62 -1.73
CA CYS A 9 4.56 -0.36 -1.60
C CYS A 9 3.74 -1.61 -1.96
N LEU A 10 2.77 -1.96 -1.12
CA LEU A 10 1.72 -2.91 -1.47
C LEU A 10 0.41 -2.14 -1.62
N ILE A 11 -0.12 -2.08 -2.82
CA ILE A 11 -1.34 -1.35 -3.13
C ILE A 11 -2.35 -2.26 -3.83
N GLY A 12 -3.61 -1.97 -3.70
CA GLY A 12 -4.72 -2.71 -4.31
C GLY A 12 -6.03 -2.34 -3.65
N ALA A 13 -7.12 -2.66 -4.29
CA ALA A 13 -8.46 -2.45 -3.75
C ALA A 13 -8.69 -3.24 -2.44
N GLU A 14 -9.87 -3.10 -1.86
CA GLU A 14 -10.24 -3.85 -0.66
C GLU A 14 -10.17 -5.37 -0.86
N CYS A 15 -9.89 -6.09 0.21
CA CYS A 15 -9.85 -7.57 0.25
C CYS A 15 -8.96 -8.21 -0.83
N THR A 16 -7.85 -7.55 -1.19
CA THR A 16 -6.85 -8.12 -2.11
C THR A 16 -5.69 -8.81 -1.39
N GLY A 17 -5.69 -8.85 -0.05
CA GLY A 17 -4.67 -9.54 0.75
C GLY A 17 -3.38 -8.75 1.00
N LYS A 18 -3.40 -7.41 0.87
CA LYS A 18 -2.24 -6.52 1.11
C LYS A 18 -1.54 -6.80 2.44
N THR A 19 -2.28 -6.73 3.53
CA THR A 19 -1.75 -6.94 4.88
C THR A 19 -1.09 -8.31 5.04
N THR A 20 -1.75 -9.36 4.57
CA THR A 20 -1.22 -10.73 4.64
C THR A 20 0.08 -10.86 3.86
N LEU A 21 0.14 -10.27 2.67
CA LEU A 21 1.34 -10.29 1.83
C LEU A 21 2.47 -9.46 2.43
N ALA A 22 2.18 -8.24 2.92
CA ALA A 22 3.18 -7.37 3.54
C ALA A 22 3.84 -8.03 4.76
N GLN A 23 3.03 -8.63 5.64
CA GLN A 23 3.53 -9.39 6.80
C GLN A 23 4.35 -10.62 6.37
N GLY A 24 3.87 -11.35 5.37
CA GLY A 24 4.57 -12.53 4.83
C GLY A 24 5.94 -12.17 4.24
N LEU A 25 6.03 -11.10 3.47
CA LEU A 25 7.28 -10.60 2.91
C LEU A 25 8.24 -10.11 4.01
N ALA A 26 7.75 -9.34 4.97
CA ALA A 26 8.57 -8.87 6.08
C ALA A 26 9.18 -10.03 6.87
N HIS A 27 8.37 -11.05 7.17
CA HIS A 27 8.86 -12.25 7.87
C HIS A 27 9.88 -13.04 7.03
N ARG A 28 9.57 -13.29 5.75
CA ARG A 28 10.37 -14.14 4.87
C ARG A 28 11.69 -13.51 4.45
N MET A 29 11.71 -12.20 4.24
CA MET A 29 12.87 -11.45 3.75
C MET A 29 13.64 -10.70 4.86
N GLY A 30 13.23 -10.85 6.12
CA GLY A 30 13.87 -10.15 7.24
C GLY A 30 13.68 -8.64 7.20
N GLY A 31 12.51 -8.17 6.67
CA GLY A 31 12.16 -6.76 6.53
C GLY A 31 11.29 -6.24 7.67
N LEU A 32 11.00 -4.94 7.62
CA LEU A 32 10.00 -4.30 8.48
C LEU A 32 8.67 -4.18 7.74
N TRP A 33 7.58 -4.22 8.49
CA TRP A 33 6.22 -3.99 7.99
C TRP A 33 5.62 -2.71 8.59
N VAL A 34 5.04 -1.87 7.74
CA VAL A 34 4.29 -0.68 8.13
C VAL A 34 2.81 -0.94 7.87
N PRO A 35 1.97 -0.99 8.93
CA PRO A 35 0.54 -1.25 8.79
C PRO A 35 -0.22 -0.06 8.17
N GLU A 36 -1.37 -0.34 7.58
CA GLU A 36 -2.28 0.67 7.06
C GLU A 36 -2.84 1.56 8.19
N HIS A 37 -2.55 2.86 8.12
CA HIS A 37 -3.02 3.80 9.14
C HIS A 37 -4.55 4.00 9.09
N LEU A 38 -5.15 4.03 7.91
CA LEU A 38 -6.59 4.18 7.74
C LEU A 38 -7.38 3.11 8.49
N ARG A 39 -6.93 1.85 8.45
CA ARG A 39 -7.56 0.76 9.22
C ARG A 39 -7.53 1.04 10.71
N ARG A 40 -6.38 1.45 11.26
CA ARG A 40 -6.22 1.79 12.68
C ARG A 40 -7.12 2.96 13.09
N PHE A 41 -7.20 3.99 12.24
CA PHE A 41 -8.12 5.11 12.47
C PHE A 41 -9.58 4.63 12.55
N THR A 42 -10.01 3.80 11.61
CA THR A 42 -11.38 3.28 11.55
C THR A 42 -11.71 2.42 12.76
N GLU A 43 -10.78 1.57 13.20
CA GLU A 43 -10.93 0.76 14.42
C GLU A 43 -11.04 1.63 15.69
N GLN A 44 -10.27 2.69 15.79
CA GLN A 44 -10.26 3.60 16.95
C GLN A 44 -11.50 4.50 17.02
N HIS A 45 -12.00 4.96 15.88
CA HIS A 45 -13.08 5.94 15.81
C HIS A 45 -14.45 5.33 15.49
N GLY A 46 -14.52 4.06 15.11
CA GLY A 46 -15.76 3.38 14.73
C GLY A 46 -16.39 3.93 13.44
N ARG A 47 -15.67 4.70 12.63
CA ARG A 47 -16.12 5.30 11.38
C ARG A 47 -14.95 5.54 10.42
N THR A 48 -15.26 5.76 9.15
CA THR A 48 -14.31 6.25 8.16
C THR A 48 -13.98 7.74 8.38
N PRO A 49 -12.78 8.21 7.97
CA PRO A 49 -12.42 9.63 8.07
C PRO A 49 -13.29 10.50 7.15
N ASN A 50 -13.58 11.71 7.62
CA ASN A 50 -14.24 12.73 6.80
C ASN A 50 -13.20 13.48 5.91
N ARG A 51 -13.70 14.38 5.04
CA ARG A 51 -12.86 15.14 4.09
C ARG A 51 -11.69 15.87 4.78
N HIS A 52 -11.91 16.48 5.92
CA HIS A 52 -10.87 17.26 6.63
C HIS A 52 -9.83 16.38 7.30
N GLU A 53 -10.14 15.11 7.53
CA GLU A 53 -9.24 14.15 8.18
C GLU A 53 -8.35 13.40 7.16
N GLN A 54 -8.71 13.39 5.87
CA GLN A 54 -7.99 12.62 4.84
C GLN A 54 -6.51 12.98 4.75
N LEU A 55 -6.19 14.27 4.81
CA LEU A 55 -4.80 14.71 4.81
C LEU A 55 -4.03 14.19 6.02
N SER A 56 -4.63 14.20 7.20
CA SER A 56 -3.98 13.67 8.41
C SER A 56 -3.75 12.16 8.35
N ILE A 57 -4.64 11.40 7.70
CA ILE A 57 -4.44 9.97 7.44
C ILE A 57 -3.22 9.75 6.55
N LEU A 58 -3.12 10.51 5.46
CA LEU A 58 -2.01 10.45 4.53
C LEU A 58 -0.68 10.81 5.23
N ASP A 59 -0.63 11.92 5.96
CA ASP A 59 0.57 12.40 6.64
C ASP A 59 1.04 11.42 7.72
N GLU A 60 0.13 10.83 8.47
CA GLU A 60 0.46 9.83 9.49
C GLU A 60 1.01 8.53 8.88
N GLN A 61 0.45 8.07 7.76
CA GLN A 61 1.00 6.94 7.00
C GLN A 61 2.47 7.22 6.61
N VAL A 62 2.74 8.39 6.04
CA VAL A 62 4.09 8.83 5.65
C VAL A 62 5.04 8.90 6.84
N ARG A 63 4.57 9.41 7.98
CA ARG A 63 5.36 9.49 9.22
C ARG A 63 5.76 8.10 9.73
N GLN A 64 4.84 7.12 9.67
CA GLN A 64 5.12 5.74 10.07
C GLN A 64 6.13 5.08 9.13
N GLU A 65 6.02 5.30 7.83
CA GLU A 65 6.98 4.79 6.84
C GLU A 65 8.37 5.38 7.04
N ALA A 66 8.47 6.68 7.29
CA ALA A 66 9.74 7.35 7.59
C ALA A 66 10.37 6.82 8.89
N ALA A 67 9.57 6.56 9.92
CA ALA A 67 10.04 5.99 11.17
C ALA A 67 10.56 4.54 10.97
N ALA A 68 9.85 3.73 10.17
CA ALA A 68 10.28 2.37 9.84
C ALA A 68 11.57 2.37 9.00
N LEU A 69 11.70 3.28 8.04
CA LEU A 69 12.93 3.43 7.25
C LEU A 69 14.12 3.82 8.14
N ALA A 70 13.94 4.77 9.04
CA ALA A 70 14.95 5.14 10.02
C ALA A 70 15.32 4.00 10.99
N ALA A 71 14.36 3.12 11.33
CA ALA A 71 14.62 1.93 12.12
C ALA A 71 15.41 0.89 11.31
N ALA A 72 15.09 0.70 10.03
CA ALA A 72 15.79 -0.21 9.12
C ALA A 72 17.26 0.18 8.94
N HIS A 73 17.60 1.47 8.89
CA HIS A 73 18.99 1.93 8.86
C HIS A 73 19.83 1.53 10.08
N ARG A 74 19.20 1.26 11.22
CA ARG A 74 19.87 0.84 12.47
C ARG A 74 19.99 -0.67 12.64
N GLN A 75 19.46 -1.42 11.69
CA GLN A 75 19.43 -2.89 11.72
C GLN A 75 19.95 -3.43 10.37
N PRO A 76 20.37 -4.69 10.27
CA PRO A 76 20.70 -5.32 9.00
C PRO A 76 19.40 -5.65 8.23
N CYS A 77 18.67 -4.63 7.82
CA CYS A 77 17.37 -4.72 7.16
C CYS A 77 17.39 -3.87 5.88
N THR A 78 17.09 -4.49 4.75
CA THR A 78 17.07 -3.82 3.44
C THR A 78 15.68 -3.38 3.01
N TRP A 79 14.62 -3.97 3.58
CA TRP A 79 13.26 -3.82 3.07
C TRP A 79 12.29 -3.30 4.11
N VAL A 80 11.48 -2.32 3.71
CA VAL A 80 10.33 -1.83 4.47
C VAL A 80 9.08 -2.00 3.61
N PHE A 81 8.21 -2.93 3.99
CA PHE A 81 6.97 -3.25 3.29
C PHE A 81 5.83 -2.40 3.82
N CYS A 82 5.32 -1.48 2.99
CA CYS A 82 4.25 -0.57 3.34
C CYS A 82 2.90 -1.15 2.90
N ASP A 83 2.05 -1.49 3.89
CA ASP A 83 0.67 -1.92 3.64
C ASP A 83 -0.15 -0.67 3.33
N THR A 84 -0.42 -0.45 2.06
CA THR A 84 -1.00 0.77 1.51
C THR A 84 0.02 1.89 1.26
N ALA A 85 -0.43 2.91 0.53
CA ALA A 85 0.33 4.11 0.16
C ALA A 85 -0.57 5.36 0.19
N PRO A 86 0.01 6.58 0.29
CA PRO A 86 -0.71 7.84 0.13
C PRO A 86 -1.59 7.92 -1.11
N LEU A 87 -1.16 7.29 -2.22
CA LEU A 87 -1.94 7.22 -3.46
C LEU A 87 -3.32 6.58 -3.25
N LEU A 88 -3.41 5.51 -2.45
CA LEU A 88 -4.70 4.87 -2.18
C LEU A 88 -5.62 5.77 -1.36
N THR A 89 -5.09 6.52 -0.39
CA THR A 89 -5.86 7.53 0.35
C THR A 89 -6.43 8.60 -0.57
N ALA A 90 -5.64 9.09 -1.53
CA ALA A 90 -6.11 10.07 -2.52
C ALA A 90 -7.20 9.50 -3.43
N ILE A 91 -7.06 8.26 -3.90
CA ILE A 91 -8.06 7.58 -4.72
C ILE A 91 -9.37 7.39 -3.95
N TYR A 92 -9.32 6.95 -2.69
CA TYR A 92 -10.52 6.81 -1.87
C TYR A 92 -11.17 8.17 -1.54
N SER A 93 -10.37 9.22 -1.29
CA SER A 93 -10.90 10.58 -1.09
C SER A 93 -11.68 11.07 -2.32
N ASP A 94 -11.16 10.82 -3.50
CA ASP A 94 -11.83 11.15 -4.75
C ASP A 94 -13.11 10.31 -4.95
N CYS A 95 -13.01 8.98 -4.84
CA CYS A 95 -14.13 8.07 -5.07
C CYS A 95 -15.31 8.27 -4.11
N VAL A 96 -15.02 8.51 -2.81
CA VAL A 96 -16.04 8.52 -1.75
C VAL A 96 -16.51 9.93 -1.42
N LEU A 97 -15.61 10.91 -1.50
CA LEU A 97 -15.85 12.28 -1.06
C LEU A 97 -15.86 13.30 -2.22
N ALA A 98 -15.64 12.83 -3.45
CA ALA A 98 -15.44 13.67 -4.64
C ALA A 98 -14.37 14.77 -4.39
N ASP A 99 -13.24 14.36 -3.79
CA ASP A 99 -12.14 15.24 -3.41
C ASP A 99 -10.81 14.75 -3.98
N ALA A 100 -10.42 15.33 -5.11
CA ALA A 100 -9.19 15.03 -5.82
C ALA A 100 -7.98 15.86 -5.34
N SER A 101 -8.14 16.68 -4.29
CA SER A 101 -7.12 17.63 -3.82
C SER A 101 -5.84 16.97 -3.30
N LEU A 102 -5.89 15.69 -2.92
CA LEU A 102 -4.74 14.96 -2.39
C LEU A 102 -3.80 14.39 -3.46
N TYR A 103 -4.22 14.27 -4.72
CA TYR A 103 -3.41 13.66 -5.77
C TYR A 103 -2.01 14.28 -5.94
N PRO A 104 -1.84 15.62 -6.00
CA PRO A 104 -0.51 16.19 -6.18
C PRO A 104 0.49 15.76 -5.10
N GLN A 105 0.07 15.76 -3.83
CA GLN A 105 0.90 15.32 -2.72
C GLN A 105 1.11 13.80 -2.76
N ALA A 106 0.07 13.03 -3.00
CA ALA A 106 0.14 11.58 -3.08
C ALA A 106 1.07 11.11 -4.20
N HIS A 107 1.04 11.76 -5.36
CA HIS A 107 1.94 11.48 -6.49
C HIS A 107 3.41 11.76 -6.11
N SER A 108 3.69 12.94 -5.55
CA SER A 108 5.04 13.29 -5.09
C SER A 108 5.58 12.28 -4.07
N LEU A 109 4.73 11.82 -3.17
CA LEU A 109 5.09 10.86 -2.13
C LEU A 109 5.23 9.43 -2.67
N HIS A 110 4.50 9.06 -3.72
CA HIS A 110 4.58 7.72 -4.29
C HIS A 110 5.93 7.45 -4.97
N ALA A 111 6.57 8.46 -5.50
CA ALA A 111 7.90 8.36 -6.12
C ALA A 111 9.01 7.84 -5.17
N ARG A 112 8.76 7.77 -3.86
CA ARG A 112 9.72 7.25 -2.87
C ARG A 112 9.84 5.73 -2.87
N TYR A 113 8.84 5.03 -3.38
CA TYR A 113 8.86 3.56 -3.37
C TYR A 113 9.78 3.05 -4.47
N ALA A 114 10.68 2.14 -4.11
CA ALA A 114 11.56 1.47 -5.06
C ALA A 114 10.78 0.54 -6.00
N LEU A 115 9.66 0.00 -5.51
CA LEU A 115 8.76 -0.86 -6.27
C LEU A 115 7.35 -0.78 -5.66
N THR A 116 6.35 -0.83 -6.54
CA THR A 116 4.95 -1.01 -6.15
C THR A 116 4.47 -2.41 -6.55
N LEU A 117 3.91 -3.13 -5.59
CA LEU A 117 3.22 -4.40 -5.81
C LEU A 117 1.72 -4.12 -5.89
N LEU A 118 1.15 -4.19 -7.09
CA LEU A 118 -0.29 -4.03 -7.33
C LEU A 118 -0.98 -5.37 -7.17
N LEU A 119 -1.78 -5.54 -6.11
CA LEU A 119 -2.49 -6.78 -5.85
C LEU A 119 -3.80 -6.84 -6.64
N GLU A 120 -3.91 -7.88 -7.47
CA GLU A 120 -5.10 -8.14 -8.29
C GLU A 120 -6.31 -8.53 -7.42
N PRO A 121 -7.54 -8.11 -7.83
CA PRO A 121 -8.77 -8.45 -7.12
C PRO A 121 -9.31 -9.84 -7.49
N ASP A 122 -8.45 -10.85 -7.66
CA ASP A 122 -8.75 -12.21 -8.12
C ASP A 122 -9.05 -13.22 -6.99
N ILE A 123 -9.00 -12.76 -5.72
CA ILE A 123 -9.44 -13.56 -4.58
C ILE A 123 -10.87 -13.18 -4.16
N PRO A 124 -11.63 -14.11 -3.53
CA PRO A 124 -12.98 -13.82 -3.09
C PRO A 124 -13.06 -12.58 -2.20
N TRP A 125 -14.07 -11.75 -2.44
CA TRP A 125 -14.35 -10.62 -1.56
C TRP A 125 -15.00 -11.11 -0.26
N VAL A 126 -14.46 -10.67 0.87
CA VAL A 126 -15.01 -10.93 2.21
C VAL A 126 -15.18 -9.59 2.90
N ALA A 127 -16.38 -9.32 3.42
CA ALA A 127 -16.63 -8.07 4.14
C ALA A 127 -15.71 -7.97 5.37
N ASP A 128 -14.84 -6.96 5.39
CA ASP A 128 -13.88 -6.69 6.46
C ASP A 128 -14.21 -5.35 7.12
N GLY A 129 -14.80 -5.41 8.30
CA GLY A 129 -15.06 -4.25 9.17
C GLY A 129 -16.03 -3.20 8.60
N LEU A 130 -15.74 -1.92 8.90
CA LEU A 130 -16.58 -0.76 8.57
C LEU A 130 -16.33 -0.19 7.16
N GLN A 131 -15.25 -0.59 6.51
CA GLN A 131 -14.94 -0.23 5.12
C GLN A 131 -15.68 -1.19 4.18
N ARG A 132 -16.95 -0.87 3.87
CA ARG A 132 -17.83 -1.73 3.06
C ARG A 132 -18.19 -1.05 1.75
N ASP A 133 -17.22 -0.85 0.88
CA ASP A 133 -17.48 -0.18 -0.40
C ASP A 133 -18.17 -1.09 -1.44
N GLY A 134 -18.30 -2.38 -1.14
CA GLY A 134 -18.93 -3.36 -2.00
C GLY A 134 -18.11 -3.78 -3.23
N ILE A 135 -18.52 -4.88 -3.85
CA ILE A 135 -17.80 -5.50 -4.99
C ILE A 135 -17.66 -4.55 -6.19
N SER A 136 -18.66 -3.70 -6.44
CA SER A 136 -18.64 -2.77 -7.57
C SER A 136 -17.57 -1.68 -7.44
N GLN A 137 -17.35 -1.18 -6.24
CA GLN A 137 -16.33 -0.15 -5.99
C GLN A 137 -14.92 -0.71 -6.05
N ARG A 138 -14.74 -1.98 -5.69
CA ARG A 138 -13.46 -2.70 -5.80
C ARG A 138 -12.86 -2.66 -7.20
N ALA A 139 -13.66 -2.91 -8.23
CA ALA A 139 -13.21 -2.85 -9.62
C ALA A 139 -12.83 -1.42 -10.05
N THR A 140 -13.64 -0.43 -9.63
CA THR A 140 -13.38 0.99 -9.91
C THR A 140 -12.07 1.45 -9.26
N VAL A 141 -11.88 1.15 -7.99
CA VAL A 141 -10.65 1.52 -7.25
C VAL A 141 -9.43 0.84 -7.88
N HIS A 142 -9.53 -0.45 -8.24
CA HIS A 142 -8.44 -1.15 -8.90
C HIS A 142 -8.04 -0.49 -10.22
N ALA A 143 -9.01 -0.16 -11.08
CA ALA A 143 -8.76 0.51 -12.36
C ALA A 143 -8.12 1.91 -12.18
N LEU A 144 -8.51 2.64 -11.14
CA LEU A 144 -7.91 3.95 -10.83
C LEU A 144 -6.46 3.82 -10.36
N ILE A 145 -6.14 2.80 -9.56
CA ILE A 145 -4.77 2.53 -9.13
C ILE A 145 -3.91 2.19 -10.35
N ASP A 146 -4.34 1.21 -11.17
CA ASP A 146 -3.61 0.77 -12.36
C ASP A 146 -3.33 1.94 -13.30
N ARG A 147 -4.36 2.76 -13.59
CA ARG A 147 -4.21 3.96 -14.41
C ARG A 147 -3.21 4.95 -13.82
N ALA A 148 -3.29 5.24 -12.52
CA ALA A 148 -2.39 6.20 -11.88
C ALA A 148 -0.93 5.73 -11.91
N LEU A 149 -0.68 4.44 -11.70
CA LEU A 149 0.66 3.86 -11.77
C LEU A 149 1.23 3.93 -13.21
N ALA A 150 0.42 3.61 -14.22
CA ALA A 150 0.82 3.66 -15.62
C ALA A 150 1.08 5.09 -16.11
N GLU A 151 0.19 6.05 -15.80
CA GLU A 151 0.33 7.45 -16.20
C GLU A 151 1.59 8.12 -15.63
N GLN A 152 2.03 7.74 -14.45
CA GLN A 152 3.23 8.29 -13.80
C GLN A 152 4.50 7.49 -14.12
N ALA A 153 4.39 6.40 -14.87
CA ALA A 153 5.49 5.51 -15.22
C ALA A 153 6.31 5.01 -13.99
N TRP A 154 5.65 4.85 -12.84
CA TRP A 154 6.29 4.27 -11.67
C TRP A 154 6.52 2.77 -11.87
N PRO A 155 7.63 2.21 -11.33
CA PRO A 155 7.87 0.78 -11.42
C PRO A 155 6.83 0.02 -10.58
N PHE A 156 6.03 -0.84 -11.24
CA PHE A 156 5.10 -1.72 -10.54
C PHE A 156 5.04 -3.12 -11.15
N VAL A 157 4.60 -4.07 -10.34
CA VAL A 157 4.35 -5.46 -10.74
C VAL A 157 2.98 -5.90 -10.22
N CYS A 158 2.15 -6.46 -11.11
CA CYS A 158 0.88 -7.05 -10.74
C CYS A 158 1.09 -8.39 -10.04
N ILE A 159 0.41 -8.58 -8.91
CA ILE A 159 0.51 -9.77 -8.06
C ILE A 159 -0.86 -10.45 -7.99
N SER A 160 -0.93 -11.69 -8.47
CA SER A 160 -2.17 -12.48 -8.57
C SER A 160 -1.99 -13.92 -8.08
N GLY A 161 -3.07 -14.68 -8.00
CA GLY A 161 -3.07 -16.10 -7.66
C GLY A 161 -3.30 -16.41 -6.18
N SER A 162 -2.95 -17.61 -5.76
CA SER A 162 -3.08 -18.07 -4.37
C SER A 162 -2.16 -17.31 -3.43
N LYS A 163 -2.38 -17.47 -2.13
CA LYS A 163 -1.53 -16.84 -1.10
C LYS A 163 -0.04 -17.13 -1.31
N GLU A 164 0.30 -18.38 -1.62
CA GLU A 164 1.71 -18.79 -1.82
C GLU A 164 2.26 -18.26 -3.15
N ASP A 165 1.47 -18.32 -4.24
CA ASP A 165 1.88 -17.78 -5.54
C ASP A 165 2.20 -16.29 -5.44
N ARG A 166 1.34 -15.52 -4.74
CA ARG A 166 1.54 -14.09 -4.49
C ARG A 166 2.82 -13.81 -3.71
N LEU A 167 3.10 -14.60 -2.67
CA LEU A 167 4.30 -14.44 -1.85
C LEU A 167 5.56 -14.69 -2.68
N LEU A 168 5.58 -15.76 -3.48
CA LEU A 168 6.72 -16.10 -4.35
C LEU A 168 6.92 -15.09 -5.47
N ALA A 169 5.83 -14.64 -6.11
CA ALA A 169 5.91 -13.62 -7.16
C ALA A 169 6.42 -12.28 -6.62
N ALA A 170 5.90 -11.85 -5.47
CA ALA A 170 6.29 -10.61 -4.81
C ALA A 170 7.76 -10.64 -4.36
N GLU A 171 8.22 -11.75 -3.77
CA GLU A 171 9.62 -11.94 -3.37
C GLU A 171 10.56 -11.78 -4.57
N ARG A 172 10.26 -12.44 -5.70
CA ARG A 172 11.05 -12.32 -6.94
C ARG A 172 11.09 -10.89 -7.46
N ALA A 173 9.94 -10.20 -7.46
CA ALA A 173 9.85 -8.81 -7.89
C ALA A 173 10.69 -7.88 -7.00
N VAL A 174 10.65 -8.05 -5.68
CA VAL A 174 11.46 -7.27 -4.73
C VAL A 174 12.95 -7.53 -4.92
N LEU A 175 13.34 -8.78 -5.12
CA LEU A 175 14.76 -9.13 -5.37
C LEU A 175 15.30 -8.55 -6.69
N SER A 176 14.44 -8.37 -7.70
CA SER A 176 14.86 -7.78 -8.99
C SER A 176 15.24 -6.30 -8.90
N VAL A 177 14.78 -5.58 -7.88
CA VAL A 177 15.15 -4.17 -7.64
C VAL A 177 16.28 -4.01 -6.62
N ALA A 178 16.83 -5.12 -6.12
CA ALA A 178 17.96 -5.10 -5.16
C ALA A 178 19.32 -4.76 -5.81
N VAL A 179 19.38 -4.75 -7.14
CA VAL A 179 20.62 -4.59 -7.92
C VAL A 179 20.94 -3.13 -8.19
#